data_06d4a649ce0e5e0b0e1a3a541cdc92f4
#
_entry.id   06d4a649ce0e5e0b0e1a3a541cdc92f4
#
_cell.length_a   1.000
_cell.length_b   1.000
_cell.length_c   1.000
_cell.angle_alpha   90.00
_cell.angle_beta   90.00
_cell.angle_gamma   90.00
#
_symmetry.space_group_name_H-M   'P 1'
#
loop_
_entity.id
_entity.type
_entity.pdbx_description
1 polymer ?
#
loop_
_entity_poly.entity_id
_entity_poly.type
_entity_poly.pdbx_seq_one_letter_code
_entity_poly.pdbx_strand_id
1 'polypeptide(L)'
;ENLAKPTEYLLMSGGDLRLNIDEFELLNKYGCRPFPRPEAFTFASSTATSVSNYAFDKTDKVRTILIQNSLKKGLKNATIEFSELLKNNLRRALKIKDDCQIIFSPSGTDSSLQIAAITQIISNKEITHVLVASDETGSGVATALKGCQFENTTALNYTVKQGDPIEGFMDIDLIKIT
;
A
#
# COMPACT_ATOMS: atom_id res chain seq x y z
N GLU A 1 -5.03 -16.76 -9.33
CA GLU A 1 -4.74 -16.35 -10.72
C GLU A 1 -3.65 -15.29 -10.79
N ASN A 2 -3.70 -14.25 -9.97
CA ASN A 2 -2.72 -13.14 -10.03
C ASN A 2 -1.28 -13.55 -9.68
N LEU A 3 -1.05 -14.46 -8.72
CA LEU A 3 0.31 -14.90 -8.38
C LEU A 3 1.07 -15.57 -9.52
N ALA A 4 0.38 -16.08 -10.55
CA ALA A 4 0.99 -16.65 -11.76
C ALA A 4 1.56 -15.57 -12.70
N LYS A 5 1.17 -14.29 -12.50
CA LYS A 5 1.69 -13.17 -13.29
C LYS A 5 3.16 -12.89 -12.94
N PRO A 6 3.91 -12.26 -13.86
CA PRO A 6 5.28 -11.83 -13.58
C PRO A 6 5.38 -10.91 -12.37
N THR A 7 6.55 -10.86 -11.76
CA THR A 7 6.82 -10.05 -10.56
C THR A 7 6.54 -8.57 -10.80
N GLU A 8 6.95 -8.01 -11.93
CA GLU A 8 6.68 -6.62 -12.32
C GLU A 8 5.19 -6.32 -12.41
N TYR A 9 4.37 -7.25 -12.90
CA TYR A 9 2.93 -7.09 -12.93
C TYR A 9 2.34 -7.01 -11.51
N LEU A 10 2.81 -7.87 -10.60
CA LEU A 10 2.36 -7.83 -9.20
C LEU A 10 2.76 -6.54 -8.49
N LEU A 11 3.93 -5.99 -8.80
CA LEU A 11 4.40 -4.72 -8.27
C LEU A 11 3.57 -3.52 -8.74
N MET A 12 2.88 -3.64 -9.87
CA MET A 12 1.94 -2.62 -10.38
C MET A 12 0.50 -2.86 -9.93
N SER A 13 0.20 -4.01 -9.33
CA SER A 13 -1.15 -4.36 -8.90
C SER A 13 -1.45 -3.73 -7.53
N GLY A 14 -2.72 -3.54 -7.24
CA GLY A 14 -3.16 -3.08 -5.91
C GLY A 14 -3.88 -1.74 -5.91
N GLY A 15 -4.39 -1.31 -7.06
CA GLY A 15 -5.28 -0.16 -7.17
C GLY A 15 -4.63 1.23 -7.18
N ASP A 16 -3.30 1.33 -7.07
CA ASP A 16 -2.60 2.62 -7.14
C ASP A 16 -2.27 2.97 -8.61
N LEU A 17 -3.03 3.89 -9.19
CA LEU A 17 -2.86 4.33 -10.58
C LEU A 17 -1.48 4.95 -10.87
N ARG A 18 -0.77 5.42 -9.85
CA ARG A 18 0.59 5.95 -10.01
C ARG A 18 1.60 4.88 -10.42
N LEU A 19 1.29 3.60 -10.17
CA LEU A 19 2.12 2.47 -10.56
C LEU A 19 1.92 2.04 -12.01
N ASN A 20 0.83 2.48 -12.67
CA ASN A 20 0.58 2.15 -14.06
C ASN A 20 1.67 2.74 -14.95
N ILE A 21 2.14 1.94 -15.90
CA ILE A 21 3.14 2.33 -16.87
C ILE A 21 2.50 2.69 -18.20
N ASP A 22 3.10 3.64 -18.92
CA ASP A 22 2.81 3.87 -20.32
C ASP A 22 3.26 2.67 -21.17
N GLU A 23 2.44 2.25 -22.12
CA GLU A 23 2.71 1.07 -22.95
C GLU A 23 3.89 1.27 -23.92
N PHE A 24 4.22 2.51 -24.28
CA PHE A 24 5.29 2.83 -25.22
C PHE A 24 6.61 3.08 -24.48
N GLU A 25 6.59 3.90 -23.43
CA GLU A 25 7.79 4.28 -22.69
C GLU A 25 8.16 3.25 -21.61
N LEU A 26 7.21 2.40 -21.21
CA LEU A 26 7.35 1.46 -20.10
C LEU A 26 7.72 2.14 -18.77
N LEU A 27 7.28 3.38 -18.60
CA LEU A 27 7.51 4.21 -17.43
C LEU A 27 6.18 4.66 -16.83
N ASN A 28 6.15 4.78 -15.50
CA ASN A 28 5.03 5.45 -14.84
C ASN A 28 5.18 6.98 -14.95
N LYS A 29 4.19 7.74 -14.50
CA LYS A 29 4.20 9.21 -14.55
C LYS A 29 5.37 9.89 -13.82
N TYR A 30 6.14 9.14 -13.03
CA TYR A 30 7.33 9.61 -12.33
C TYR A 30 8.63 9.14 -13.00
N GLY A 31 8.57 8.56 -14.21
CA GLY A 31 9.72 8.05 -14.91
C GLY A 31 10.33 6.78 -14.31
N CYS A 32 9.55 6.04 -13.52
CA CYS A 32 9.98 4.80 -12.86
C CYS A 32 9.36 3.55 -13.48
N ARG A 33 9.95 2.40 -13.19
CA ARG A 33 9.53 1.08 -13.70
C ARG A 33 9.28 0.11 -12.54
N PRO A 34 8.41 -0.90 -12.70
CA PRO A 34 8.21 -1.97 -11.72
C PRO A 34 9.34 -3.01 -11.70
N PHE A 35 10.39 -2.82 -12.48
CA PHE A 35 11.58 -3.67 -12.55
C PHE A 35 12.84 -2.82 -12.41
N PRO A 36 14.01 -3.44 -12.12
CA PRO A 36 15.25 -2.72 -11.87
C PRO A 36 15.66 -1.81 -13.03
N ARG A 37 16.17 -0.64 -12.69
CA ARG A 37 16.66 0.36 -13.63
C ARG A 37 18.03 0.86 -13.17
N PRO A 38 19.09 0.03 -13.29
CA PRO A 38 20.42 0.36 -12.77
C PRO A 38 21.08 1.56 -13.47
N GLU A 39 20.61 1.93 -14.68
CA GLU A 39 21.09 3.06 -15.46
C GLU A 39 20.56 4.42 -14.98
N ALA A 40 19.61 4.44 -14.03
CA ALA A 40 18.98 5.67 -13.58
C ALA A 40 19.06 5.84 -12.06
N PHE A 41 19.42 7.05 -11.63
CA PHE A 41 19.22 7.51 -10.25
C PHE A 41 17.85 8.17 -10.14
N THR A 42 16.93 7.57 -9.38
CA THR A 42 15.57 8.09 -9.21
C THR A 42 15.43 8.75 -7.85
N PHE A 43 14.82 9.94 -7.83
CA PHE A 43 14.49 10.70 -6.63
C PHE A 43 12.98 10.77 -6.42
N ALA A 44 12.25 9.77 -6.92
CA ALA A 44 10.81 9.66 -6.76
C ALA A 44 10.42 9.19 -5.35
N SER A 45 9.16 9.38 -4.99
CA SER A 45 8.61 8.86 -3.74
C SER A 45 8.64 7.33 -3.69
N SER A 46 8.66 6.74 -2.50
CA SER A 46 8.80 5.30 -2.28
C SER A 46 7.79 4.43 -3.05
N THR A 47 6.55 4.86 -3.18
CA THR A 47 5.50 4.10 -3.89
C THR A 47 5.77 3.97 -5.41
N ALA A 48 6.40 4.96 -6.02
CA ALA A 48 6.61 5.03 -7.46
C ALA A 48 8.06 4.77 -7.87
N THR A 49 8.98 4.58 -6.92
CA THR A 49 10.41 4.37 -7.18
C THR A 49 10.66 3.02 -7.81
N SER A 50 11.59 2.95 -8.77
CA SER A 50 12.04 1.68 -9.34
C SER A 50 12.68 0.80 -8.26
N VAL A 51 12.34 -0.49 -8.29
CA VAL A 51 12.88 -1.47 -7.36
C VAL A 51 14.36 -1.74 -7.65
N SER A 52 15.18 -1.99 -6.62
CA SER A 52 16.57 -2.40 -6.81
C SER A 52 16.66 -3.84 -7.34
N ASN A 53 17.77 -4.19 -8.03
CA ASN A 53 18.03 -5.56 -8.47
C ASN A 53 17.88 -6.57 -7.31
N TYR A 54 18.48 -6.27 -6.16
CA TYR A 54 18.41 -7.13 -4.99
C TYR A 54 16.97 -7.34 -4.50
N ALA A 55 16.19 -6.28 -4.41
CA ALA A 55 14.80 -6.36 -3.95
C ALA A 55 13.92 -7.11 -4.96
N PHE A 56 14.12 -6.88 -6.26
CA PHE A 56 13.40 -7.57 -7.32
C PHE A 56 13.65 -9.08 -7.28
N ASP A 57 14.93 -9.50 -7.24
CA ASP A 57 15.32 -10.92 -7.15
C ASP A 57 14.77 -11.59 -5.90
N LYS A 58 14.75 -10.90 -4.77
CA LYS A 58 14.13 -11.41 -3.53
C LYS A 58 12.63 -11.56 -3.67
N THR A 59 11.95 -10.58 -4.27
CA THR A 59 10.51 -10.61 -4.49
C THR A 59 10.12 -11.75 -5.42
N ASP A 60 10.86 -11.98 -6.50
CA ASP A 60 10.59 -13.07 -7.43
C ASP A 60 10.76 -14.45 -6.79
N LYS A 61 11.81 -14.64 -5.97
CA LYS A 61 11.99 -15.84 -5.18
C LYS A 61 10.83 -16.07 -4.20
N VAL A 62 10.40 -15.02 -3.51
CA VAL A 62 9.26 -15.08 -2.58
C VAL A 62 7.98 -15.42 -3.32
N ARG A 63 7.72 -14.81 -4.48
CA ARG A 63 6.59 -15.14 -5.35
C ARG A 63 6.57 -16.63 -5.68
N THR A 64 7.70 -17.18 -6.09
CA THR A 64 7.83 -18.62 -6.42
C THR A 64 7.51 -19.50 -5.21
N ILE A 65 8.05 -19.20 -4.04
CA ILE A 65 7.76 -19.91 -2.78
C ILE A 65 6.27 -19.83 -2.43
N LEU A 66 5.67 -18.64 -2.58
CA LEU A 66 4.26 -18.43 -2.27
C LEU A 66 3.35 -19.23 -3.23
N ILE A 67 3.69 -19.32 -4.52
CA ILE A 67 2.99 -20.16 -5.49
C ILE A 67 3.06 -21.64 -5.04
N GLN A 68 4.27 -22.15 -4.76
CA GLN A 68 4.46 -23.54 -4.34
C GLN A 68 3.67 -23.87 -3.05
N ASN A 69 3.68 -22.98 -2.09
CA ASN A 69 2.93 -23.14 -0.86
C ASN A 69 1.41 -23.04 -1.09
N SER A 70 0.97 -22.17 -1.99
CA SER A 70 -0.44 -22.03 -2.35
C SER A 70 -1.00 -23.30 -3.02
N LEU A 71 -0.21 -23.98 -3.83
CA LEU A 71 -0.58 -25.27 -4.43
C LEU A 71 -0.75 -26.37 -3.36
N LYS A 72 0.00 -26.31 -2.26
CA LYS A 72 -0.03 -27.32 -1.19
C LYS A 72 -1.15 -27.10 -0.17
N LYS A 73 -1.43 -25.86 0.19
CA LYS A 73 -2.32 -25.51 1.35
C LYS A 73 -3.34 -24.43 1.07
N GLY A 74 -3.46 -24.00 -0.18
CA GLY A 74 -4.33 -22.92 -0.62
C GLY A 74 -3.71 -21.52 -0.43
N LEU A 75 -4.11 -20.57 -1.26
CA LEU A 75 -3.58 -19.20 -1.28
C LEU A 75 -3.76 -18.49 0.07
N LYS A 76 -4.95 -18.59 0.66
CA LYS A 76 -5.25 -17.93 1.94
C LYS A 76 -4.26 -18.32 3.05
N ASN A 77 -4.06 -19.62 3.25
CA ASN A 77 -3.17 -20.12 4.30
C ASN A 77 -1.70 -19.76 4.00
N ALA A 78 -1.28 -19.89 2.75
CA ALA A 78 0.08 -19.53 2.34
C ALA A 78 0.36 -18.04 2.56
N THR A 79 -0.59 -17.15 2.26
CA THR A 79 -0.46 -15.71 2.47
C THR A 79 -0.44 -15.35 3.96
N ILE A 80 -1.29 -15.97 4.78
CA ILE A 80 -1.31 -15.72 6.24
C ILE A 80 0.05 -16.09 6.83
N GLU A 81 0.55 -17.31 6.58
CA GLU A 81 1.84 -17.75 7.12
C GLU A 81 3.01 -16.88 6.64
N PHE A 82 2.99 -16.48 5.37
CA PHE A 82 4.01 -15.59 4.85
C PHE A 82 3.95 -14.20 5.49
N SER A 83 2.77 -13.64 5.70
CA SER A 83 2.58 -12.36 6.40
C SER A 83 3.10 -12.43 7.84
N GLU A 84 2.83 -13.51 8.57
CA GLU A 84 3.36 -13.69 9.92
C GLU A 84 4.89 -13.83 9.93
N LEU A 85 5.47 -14.53 8.96
CA LEU A 85 6.91 -14.61 8.80
C LEU A 85 7.54 -13.21 8.57
N LEU A 86 6.93 -12.38 7.71
CA LEU A 86 7.38 -11.01 7.47
C LEU A 86 7.27 -10.15 8.72
N LYS A 87 6.14 -10.20 9.44
CA LYS A 87 5.96 -9.46 10.71
C LYS A 87 7.01 -9.85 11.75
N ASN A 88 7.29 -11.14 11.90
CA ASN A 88 8.29 -11.63 12.83
C ASN A 88 9.72 -11.19 12.45
N ASN A 89 10.03 -11.15 11.14
CA ASN A 89 11.30 -10.65 10.65
C ASN A 89 11.45 -9.14 10.91
N LEU A 90 10.40 -8.35 10.64
CA LEU A 90 10.38 -6.92 10.92
C LEU A 90 10.49 -6.64 12.42
N ARG A 91 9.74 -7.36 13.24
CA ARG A 91 9.79 -7.23 14.70
C ARG A 91 11.23 -7.42 15.22
N ARG A 92 11.92 -8.46 14.75
CA ARG A 92 13.32 -8.70 15.13
C ARG A 92 14.27 -7.62 14.60
N ALA A 93 14.15 -7.25 13.32
CA ALA A 93 15.04 -6.29 12.68
C ALA A 93 14.93 -4.88 13.27
N LEU A 94 13.70 -4.46 13.58
CA LEU A 94 13.39 -3.13 14.10
C LEU A 94 13.25 -3.09 15.63
N LYS A 95 13.46 -4.23 16.33
CA LYS A 95 13.32 -4.37 17.78
C LYS A 95 11.92 -3.91 18.28
N ILE A 96 10.89 -4.22 17.52
CA ILE A 96 9.51 -3.90 17.89
C ILE A 96 9.07 -4.81 19.03
N LYS A 97 8.43 -4.25 20.06
CA LYS A 97 7.92 -4.99 21.21
C LYS A 97 6.82 -5.98 20.78
N ASP A 98 6.69 -7.06 21.53
CA ASP A 98 5.75 -8.14 21.23
C ASP A 98 4.27 -7.72 21.37
N ASP A 99 3.97 -6.70 22.17
CA ASP A 99 2.65 -6.12 22.34
C ASP A 99 2.23 -5.17 21.20
N CYS A 100 3.17 -4.80 20.31
CA CYS A 100 2.86 -3.98 19.14
C CYS A 100 2.34 -4.84 17.98
N GLN A 101 1.28 -4.37 17.33
CA GLN A 101 0.76 -4.98 16.10
C GLN A 101 1.42 -4.35 14.87
N ILE A 102 1.65 -5.17 13.84
CA ILE A 102 2.17 -4.72 12.55
C ILE A 102 1.09 -4.89 11.50
N ILE A 103 0.72 -3.81 10.84
CA ILE A 103 -0.26 -3.77 9.75
C ILE A 103 0.47 -3.36 8.48
N PHE A 104 0.30 -4.15 7.42
CA PHE A 104 0.78 -3.79 6.08
C PHE A 104 -0.29 -3.02 5.32
N SER A 105 0.12 -1.95 4.66
CA SER A 105 -0.75 -1.11 3.83
C SER A 105 -0.21 -1.08 2.40
N PRO A 106 -1.06 -1.09 1.38
CA PRO A 106 -0.64 -0.99 -0.02
C PRO A 106 0.06 0.35 -0.32
N SER A 107 -0.36 1.43 0.33
CA SER A 107 0.25 2.75 0.20
C SER A 107 0.19 3.54 1.51
N GLY A 108 0.89 4.68 1.56
CA GLY A 108 0.80 5.62 2.68
C GLY A 108 -0.60 6.21 2.84
N THR A 109 -1.35 6.40 1.76
CA THR A 109 -2.73 6.88 1.80
C THR A 109 -3.67 5.84 2.39
N ASP A 110 -3.50 4.54 2.03
CA ASP A 110 -4.21 3.43 2.67
C ASP A 110 -3.91 3.36 4.17
N SER A 111 -2.66 3.59 4.55
CA SER A 111 -2.27 3.66 5.97
C SER A 111 -3.00 4.78 6.71
N SER A 112 -3.18 5.95 6.09
CA SER A 112 -3.94 7.06 6.67
C SER A 112 -5.42 6.70 6.86
N LEU A 113 -6.02 6.01 5.89
CA LEU A 113 -7.39 5.49 6.00
C LEU A 113 -7.52 4.46 7.14
N GLN A 114 -6.56 3.54 7.25
CA GLN A 114 -6.53 2.55 8.34
C GLN A 114 -6.39 3.20 9.71
N ILE A 115 -5.56 4.25 9.82
CA ILE A 115 -5.42 5.03 11.06
C ILE A 115 -6.75 5.70 11.42
N ALA A 116 -7.45 6.31 10.46
CA ALA A 116 -8.76 6.90 10.69
C ALA A 116 -9.77 5.86 11.22
N ALA A 117 -9.82 4.66 10.60
CA ALA A 117 -10.68 3.57 11.03
C ALA A 117 -10.34 3.08 12.47
N ILE A 118 -9.07 2.86 12.75
CA ILE A 118 -8.61 2.41 14.08
C ILE A 118 -8.94 3.47 15.14
N THR A 119 -8.69 4.74 14.85
CA THR A 119 -8.99 5.84 15.77
C THR A 119 -10.48 5.91 16.09
N GLN A 120 -11.33 5.75 15.09
CA GLN A 120 -12.78 5.71 15.28
C GLN A 120 -13.22 4.54 16.16
N ILE A 121 -12.69 3.33 15.91
CA ILE A 121 -13.03 2.14 16.71
C ILE A 121 -12.62 2.32 18.18
N ILE A 122 -11.45 2.92 18.43
CA ILE A 122 -10.92 3.09 19.79
C ILE A 122 -11.56 4.25 20.53
N SER A 123 -11.78 5.39 19.84
CA SER A 123 -12.18 6.63 20.48
C SER A 123 -13.63 6.61 20.95
N ASN A 124 -14.53 6.03 20.19
CA ASN A 124 -15.99 6.08 20.41
C ASN A 124 -16.53 7.52 20.65
N LYS A 125 -15.84 8.54 20.08
CA LYS A 125 -16.14 9.98 20.18
C LYS A 125 -15.98 10.62 18.81
N GLU A 126 -16.44 11.88 18.68
CA GLU A 126 -16.12 12.73 17.55
C GLU A 126 -14.60 12.84 17.36
N ILE A 127 -14.17 12.76 16.12
CA ILE A 127 -12.75 12.76 15.75
C ILE A 127 -12.48 14.00 14.90
N THR A 128 -11.42 14.70 15.24
CA THR A 128 -10.84 15.74 14.40
C THR A 128 -9.41 15.36 14.07
N HIS A 129 -9.11 15.17 12.78
CA HIS A 129 -7.75 15.00 12.32
C HIS A 129 -7.10 16.36 12.04
N VAL A 130 -5.84 16.51 12.42
CA VAL A 130 -5.01 17.67 12.07
C VAL A 130 -3.95 17.23 11.08
N LEU A 131 -4.02 17.74 9.86
CA LEU A 131 -3.07 17.47 8.78
C LEU A 131 -2.12 18.67 8.64
N VAL A 132 -0.88 18.48 9.07
CA VAL A 132 0.20 19.49 8.96
C VAL A 132 0.86 19.37 7.58
N ALA A 133 1.27 20.51 7.02
CA ALA A 133 1.88 20.59 5.68
C ALA A 133 1.00 19.87 4.62
N SER A 134 -0.27 20.25 4.56
CA SER A 134 -1.27 19.60 3.70
C SER A 134 -0.95 19.71 2.20
N ASP A 135 -0.15 20.68 1.80
CA ASP A 135 0.36 20.94 0.46
C ASP A 135 1.57 20.06 0.08
N GLU A 136 2.28 19.54 1.09
CA GLU A 136 3.42 18.62 0.91
C GLU A 136 3.03 17.14 1.03
N THR A 137 1.81 16.84 1.46
CA THR A 137 1.32 15.47 1.58
C THR A 137 0.71 14.96 0.28
N GLY A 138 0.60 13.63 0.14
CA GLY A 138 -0.07 13.01 -1.01
C GLY A 138 -1.52 13.50 -1.16
N SER A 139 -1.96 13.74 -2.39
CA SER A 139 -3.27 14.32 -2.72
C SER A 139 -4.47 13.57 -2.14
N GLY A 140 -4.36 12.26 -1.93
CA GLY A 140 -5.42 11.42 -1.36
C GLY A 140 -5.49 11.40 0.16
N VAL A 141 -4.45 11.89 0.88
CA VAL A 141 -4.34 11.76 2.34
C VAL A 141 -5.47 12.47 3.07
N ALA A 142 -5.80 13.70 2.68
CA ALA A 142 -6.88 14.46 3.27
C ALA A 142 -8.24 13.77 3.14
N THR A 143 -8.50 13.15 1.99
CA THR A 143 -9.73 12.38 1.71
C THR A 143 -9.78 11.11 2.53
N ALA A 144 -8.66 10.37 2.60
CA ALA A 144 -8.53 9.15 3.38
C ALA A 144 -8.75 9.40 4.90
N LEU A 145 -8.19 10.49 5.44
CA LEU A 145 -8.36 10.86 6.85
C LEU A 145 -9.81 11.23 7.20
N LYS A 146 -10.63 11.62 6.23
CA LYS A 146 -12.07 11.81 6.39
C LYS A 146 -12.90 10.53 6.29
N GLY A 147 -12.27 9.37 6.09
CA GLY A 147 -12.98 8.10 5.89
C GLY A 147 -13.67 8.01 4.52
N CYS A 148 -13.14 8.72 3.50
CA CYS A 148 -13.70 8.74 2.15
C CYS A 148 -12.79 8.01 1.15
N GLN A 149 -13.38 7.55 0.05
CA GLN A 149 -12.65 6.96 -1.07
C GLN A 149 -11.67 7.98 -1.66
N PHE A 150 -10.39 7.70 -1.64
CA PHE A 150 -9.35 8.64 -2.10
C PHE A 150 -8.95 8.42 -3.57
N GLU A 151 -9.45 7.35 -4.19
CA GLU A 151 -9.29 7.01 -5.61
C GLU A 151 -10.57 6.41 -6.17
N ASN A 152 -10.65 6.27 -7.50
CA ASN A 152 -11.78 5.63 -8.17
C ASN A 152 -11.69 4.10 -8.22
N THR A 153 -10.63 3.54 -7.66
CA THR A 153 -10.40 2.09 -7.59
C THR A 153 -9.81 1.74 -6.23
N THR A 154 -10.33 0.71 -5.59
CA THR A 154 -9.75 0.19 -4.34
C THR A 154 -8.52 -0.67 -4.60
N ALA A 155 -7.73 -0.96 -3.57
CA ALA A 155 -6.60 -1.89 -3.64
C ALA A 155 -6.99 -3.31 -4.10
N LEU A 156 -8.27 -3.68 -4.01
CA LEU A 156 -8.82 -4.94 -4.50
C LEU A 156 -9.43 -4.81 -5.92
N ASN A 157 -9.20 -3.70 -6.61
CA ASN A 157 -9.73 -3.38 -7.94
C ASN A 157 -11.26 -3.25 -8.02
N TYR A 158 -11.95 -2.92 -6.93
CA TYR A 158 -13.34 -2.53 -7.00
C TYR A 158 -13.45 -1.08 -7.48
N THR A 159 -14.34 -0.84 -8.44
CA THR A 159 -14.68 0.52 -8.89
C THR A 159 -15.49 1.21 -7.80
N VAL A 160 -15.07 2.38 -7.42
CA VAL A 160 -15.70 3.27 -6.43
C VAL A 160 -15.67 4.70 -6.98
N LYS A 161 -16.25 5.64 -6.27
CA LYS A 161 -16.17 7.05 -6.66
C LYS A 161 -15.35 7.82 -5.65
N GLN A 162 -14.32 8.50 -6.12
CA GLN A 162 -13.47 9.35 -5.30
C GLN A 162 -14.30 10.42 -4.58
N GLY A 163 -14.07 10.58 -3.28
CA GLY A 163 -14.78 11.51 -2.41
C GLY A 163 -16.01 10.91 -1.72
N ASP A 164 -16.53 9.77 -2.19
CA ASP A 164 -17.66 9.12 -1.53
C ASP A 164 -17.25 8.59 -0.14
N PRO A 165 -18.11 8.73 0.88
CA PRO A 165 -17.84 8.19 2.21
C PRO A 165 -17.79 6.66 2.15
N ILE A 166 -16.88 6.08 2.93
CA ILE A 166 -16.78 4.63 3.10
C ILE A 166 -17.77 4.21 4.18
N GLU A 167 -18.57 3.18 3.88
CA GLU A 167 -19.55 2.64 4.81
C GLU A 167 -18.90 2.26 6.16
N GLY A 168 -19.52 2.67 7.25
CA GLY A 168 -19.05 2.43 8.61
C GLY A 168 -18.17 3.53 9.19
N PHE A 169 -17.73 4.51 8.39
CA PHE A 169 -17.10 5.70 8.94
C PHE A 169 -18.15 6.72 9.43
N MET A 170 -17.89 7.32 10.59
CA MET A 170 -18.59 8.51 11.06
C MET A 170 -18.06 9.73 10.30
N ASP A 171 -18.75 10.87 10.42
CA ASP A 171 -18.23 12.13 9.93
C ASP A 171 -16.96 12.51 10.73
N ILE A 172 -15.88 12.77 10.02
CA ILE A 172 -14.56 13.08 10.60
C ILE A 172 -14.15 14.48 10.16
N ASP A 173 -13.97 15.36 11.11
CA ASP A 173 -13.45 16.70 10.85
C ASP A 173 -11.97 16.66 10.47
N LEU A 174 -11.58 17.54 9.55
CA LEU A 174 -10.20 17.68 9.10
C LEU A 174 -9.76 19.14 9.13
N ILE A 175 -8.79 19.45 9.98
CA ILE A 175 -8.12 20.74 10.01
C ILE A 175 -6.82 20.62 9.21
N LYS A 176 -6.62 21.49 8.23
CA LYS A 176 -5.39 21.59 7.44
C LYS A 176 -4.57 22.76 7.92
N ILE A 177 -3.30 22.51 8.20
CA ILE A 177 -2.29 23.52 8.55
C ILE A 177 -1.24 23.52 7.44
N THR A 178 -1.04 24.63 6.80
CA THR A 178 0.02 24.90 5.80
C THR A 178 1.22 25.55 6.44
#